data_7f88744d5d3ac7df4dde9f8aeca2f2a3
#
_entry.id   7f88744d5d3ac7df4dde9f8aeca2f2a3
#
_cell.length_a   1.000
_cell.length_b   1.000
_cell.length_c   1.000
_cell.angle_alpha   90.00
_cell.angle_beta   90.00
_cell.angle_gamma   90.00
#
_symmetry.space_group_name_H-M   'P 1'
#
loop_
_entity.id
_entity.type
_entity.pdbx_description
1 polymer ?
#
loop_
_entity_poly.entity_id
_entity_poly.type
_entity_poly.pdbx_seq_one_letter_code
_entity_poly.pdbx_strand_id
1 'polypeptide(L)'
;EIVSLKGYENRSVDSLSGGQQQRVAIARAIVNNPRLLLADEPTGALDSRSSDELLALFSAIHQSGQTIVMVTHSTKAAASAGRVMFIKDGEVFHQLYRGNDTNEQFYQRISDTLTLLTTGGEAR
;
A
#
# COMPACT_ATOMS: atom_id res chain seq x y z
N GLU A 1 5.26 -5.12 -18.87
CA GLU A 1 4.68 -3.82 -18.55
C GLU A 1 4.18 -3.79 -17.12
N ILE A 2 4.54 -2.72 -16.39
CA ILE A 2 4.25 -2.62 -14.97
C ILE A 2 2.77 -2.36 -14.72
N VAL A 3 2.17 -1.51 -15.53
CA VAL A 3 0.77 -1.09 -15.36
C VAL A 3 -0.07 -1.63 -16.49
N SER A 4 -1.01 -2.52 -16.17
CA SER A 4 -1.89 -3.14 -17.17
C SER A 4 -3.04 -2.22 -17.53
N LEU A 5 -2.76 -1.22 -18.35
CA LEU A 5 -3.75 -0.28 -18.83
C LEU A 5 -4.07 -0.43 -20.31
N LYS A 6 -3.53 -1.45 -20.94
CA LYS A 6 -3.80 -1.70 -22.34
C LYS A 6 -5.31 -1.91 -22.54
N GLY A 7 -5.89 -1.13 -23.43
CA GLY A 7 -7.31 -1.16 -23.66
C GLY A 7 -8.12 -0.12 -22.89
N TYR A 8 -7.48 0.59 -21.95
CA TYR A 8 -8.17 1.61 -21.16
C TYR A 8 -7.79 3.04 -21.57
N GLU A 9 -6.79 3.20 -22.41
CA GLU A 9 -6.21 4.51 -22.73
C GLU A 9 -7.23 5.48 -23.32
N ASN A 10 -8.20 4.96 -24.04
CA ASN A 10 -9.22 5.78 -24.71
C ASN A 10 -10.51 5.92 -23.92
N ARG A 11 -10.54 5.40 -22.68
CA ARG A 11 -11.74 5.46 -21.87
C ARG A 11 -11.71 6.68 -20.95
N SER A 12 -12.89 7.24 -20.72
CA SER A 12 -13.05 8.25 -19.68
C SER A 12 -12.75 7.64 -18.32
N VAL A 13 -12.10 8.39 -17.45
CA VAL A 13 -11.84 7.96 -16.06
C VAL A 13 -13.16 7.62 -15.35
N ASP A 14 -14.22 8.36 -15.65
CA ASP A 14 -15.53 8.14 -15.01
C ASP A 14 -16.18 6.82 -15.39
N SER A 15 -15.76 6.21 -16.50
CA SER A 15 -16.30 4.92 -16.94
C SER A 15 -15.57 3.73 -16.35
N LEU A 16 -14.54 3.95 -15.54
CA LEU A 16 -13.71 2.90 -14.97
C LEU A 16 -14.18 2.52 -13.57
N SER A 17 -13.91 1.27 -13.18
CA SER A 17 -14.11 0.85 -11.79
C SER A 17 -13.13 1.58 -10.86
N GLY A 18 -13.36 1.48 -9.55
CA GLY A 18 -12.46 2.07 -8.56
C GLY A 18 -11.03 1.57 -8.70
N GLY A 19 -10.85 0.26 -8.91
CA GLY A 19 -9.51 -0.31 -9.10
C GLY A 19 -8.85 0.16 -10.38
N GLN A 20 -9.62 0.29 -11.46
CA GLN A 20 -9.11 0.81 -12.72
C GLN A 20 -8.73 2.28 -12.61
N GLN A 21 -9.53 3.07 -11.89
CA GLN A 21 -9.21 4.48 -11.63
C GLN A 21 -7.89 4.61 -10.86
N GLN A 22 -7.67 3.75 -9.87
CA GLN A 22 -6.43 3.74 -9.11
C GLN A 22 -5.24 3.41 -10.00
N ARG A 23 -5.38 2.42 -10.90
CA ARG A 23 -4.30 2.07 -11.83
C ARG A 23 -3.98 3.20 -12.79
N VAL A 24 -4.99 3.92 -13.28
CA VAL A 24 -4.79 5.09 -14.14
C VAL A 24 -4.03 6.17 -13.38
N ALA A 25 -4.41 6.43 -12.13
CA ALA A 25 -3.72 7.42 -11.31
C ALA A 25 -2.25 7.05 -11.09
N ILE A 26 -1.95 5.78 -10.83
CA ILE A 26 -0.59 5.30 -10.67
C ILE A 26 0.20 5.45 -11.96
N ALA A 27 -0.39 5.08 -13.10
CA ALA A 27 0.26 5.22 -14.40
C ALA A 27 0.64 6.67 -14.68
N ARG A 28 -0.26 7.60 -14.39
CA ARG A 28 0.01 9.02 -14.54
C ARG A 28 1.14 9.49 -13.63
N ALA A 29 1.16 8.98 -12.41
CA ALA A 29 2.18 9.37 -11.44
C ALA A 29 3.58 8.90 -11.88
N ILE A 30 3.71 7.68 -12.39
CA ILE A 30 5.02 7.11 -12.72
C ILE A 30 5.55 7.52 -14.09
N VAL A 31 4.72 8.10 -14.97
CA VAL A 31 5.15 8.55 -16.31
C VAL A 31 6.33 9.53 -16.22
N ASN A 32 6.36 10.36 -15.21
CA ASN A 32 7.39 11.37 -15.02
C ASN A 32 8.63 10.87 -14.26
N ASN A 33 8.75 9.56 -14.06
CA ASN A 33 9.86 8.94 -13.34
C ASN A 33 10.13 9.60 -11.98
N PRO A 34 9.13 9.64 -11.08
CA PRO A 34 9.31 10.28 -9.79
C PRO A 34 10.31 9.51 -8.94
N ARG A 35 10.99 10.21 -8.04
CA ARG A 35 11.86 9.56 -7.06
C ARG A 35 11.07 8.88 -5.96
N LEU A 36 9.85 9.33 -5.73
CA LEU A 36 8.99 8.84 -4.67
C LEU A 36 7.55 8.81 -5.16
N LEU A 37 6.88 7.69 -4.96
CA LEU A 37 5.46 7.55 -5.20
C LEU A 37 4.74 7.54 -3.85
N LEU A 38 3.82 8.48 -3.65
CA LEU A 38 3.02 8.55 -2.43
C LEU A 38 1.63 7.96 -2.70
N ALA A 39 1.19 7.08 -1.82
CA ALA A 39 -0.13 6.46 -1.91
C ALA A 39 -0.83 6.63 -0.57
N ASP A 40 -1.95 7.34 -0.56
CA ASP A 40 -2.74 7.61 0.64
C ASP A 40 -4.00 6.77 0.61
N GLU A 41 -4.08 5.80 1.52
CA GLU A 41 -5.19 4.85 1.62
C GLU A 41 -5.60 4.26 0.26
N PRO A 42 -4.66 3.71 -0.51
CA PRO A 42 -4.94 3.35 -1.90
C PRO A 42 -5.97 2.23 -2.06
N THR A 43 -6.18 1.40 -1.04
CA THR A 43 -7.14 0.30 -1.07
C THR A 43 -8.43 0.61 -0.32
N GLY A 44 -8.59 1.82 0.22
CA GLY A 44 -9.65 2.14 1.16
C GLY A 44 -11.06 1.98 0.63
N ALA A 45 -11.28 2.22 -0.67
CA ALA A 45 -12.59 2.13 -1.28
C ALA A 45 -12.75 0.88 -2.16
N LEU A 46 -11.78 -0.04 -2.12
CA LEU A 46 -11.77 -1.21 -3.00
C LEU A 46 -12.24 -2.46 -2.27
N ASP A 47 -12.87 -3.37 -3.03
CA ASP A 47 -13.16 -4.70 -2.52
C ASP A 47 -11.87 -5.52 -2.37
N SER A 48 -12.00 -6.71 -1.80
CA SER A 48 -10.86 -7.56 -1.48
C SER A 48 -10.03 -7.93 -2.71
N ARG A 49 -10.70 -8.28 -3.80
CA ARG A 49 -10.03 -8.67 -5.04
C ARG A 49 -9.28 -7.51 -5.69
N SER A 50 -9.93 -6.36 -5.77
CA SER A 50 -9.33 -5.17 -6.33
C SER A 50 -8.17 -4.68 -5.47
N SER A 51 -8.28 -4.81 -4.15
CA SER A 51 -7.20 -4.50 -3.23
C SER A 51 -5.99 -5.40 -3.48
N ASP A 52 -6.20 -6.70 -3.64
CA ASP A 52 -5.11 -7.64 -3.92
C ASP A 52 -4.41 -7.29 -5.23
N GLU A 53 -5.17 -6.98 -6.25
CA GLU A 53 -4.62 -6.60 -7.56
C GLU A 53 -3.79 -5.32 -7.46
N LEU A 54 -4.28 -4.33 -6.72
CA LEU A 54 -3.56 -3.08 -6.55
C LEU A 54 -2.27 -3.26 -5.74
N LEU A 55 -2.31 -4.05 -4.67
CA LEU A 55 -1.12 -4.33 -3.87
C LEU A 55 -0.08 -5.10 -4.67
N ALA A 56 -0.51 -6.02 -5.53
CA ALA A 56 0.39 -6.73 -6.44
C ALA A 56 1.04 -5.77 -7.43
N LEU A 57 0.30 -4.79 -7.91
CA LEU A 57 0.83 -3.76 -8.80
C LEU A 57 1.89 -2.91 -8.08
N PHE A 58 1.62 -2.48 -6.85
CA PHE A 58 2.61 -1.74 -6.07
C PHE A 58 3.89 -2.55 -5.86
N SER A 59 3.77 -3.84 -5.59
CA SER A 59 4.93 -4.71 -5.45
C SER A 59 5.75 -4.78 -6.73
N ALA A 60 5.11 -4.91 -7.87
CA ALA A 60 5.79 -4.93 -9.16
C ALA A 60 6.52 -3.61 -9.44
N ILE A 61 5.87 -2.49 -9.16
CA ILE A 61 6.45 -1.15 -9.33
C ILE A 61 7.67 -0.99 -8.42
N HIS A 62 7.54 -1.41 -7.16
CA HIS A 62 8.65 -1.35 -6.22
C HIS A 62 9.83 -2.20 -6.70
N GLN A 63 9.57 -3.42 -7.17
CA GLN A 63 10.63 -4.30 -7.67
C GLN A 63 11.34 -3.73 -8.90
N SER A 64 10.68 -2.87 -9.65
CA SER A 64 11.31 -2.18 -10.78
C SER A 64 12.21 -1.02 -10.36
N GLY A 65 12.31 -0.74 -9.06
CA GLY A 65 13.19 0.29 -8.52
C GLY A 65 12.51 1.52 -7.96
N GLN A 66 11.17 1.55 -7.96
CA GLN A 66 10.43 2.71 -7.47
C GLN A 66 10.32 2.68 -5.95
N THR A 67 10.65 3.79 -5.31
CA THR A 67 10.39 3.97 -3.88
C THR A 67 8.93 4.36 -3.69
N ILE A 68 8.24 3.66 -2.79
CA ILE A 68 6.83 3.89 -2.51
C ILE A 68 6.65 4.12 -1.02
N VAL A 69 5.92 5.19 -0.67
CA VAL A 69 5.45 5.42 0.69
C VAL A 69 3.93 5.36 0.67
N MET A 70 3.38 4.48 1.47
CA MET A 70 1.94 4.27 1.57
C MET A 70 1.47 4.66 2.96
N VAL A 71 0.40 5.43 3.03
CA VAL A 71 -0.30 5.72 4.28
C VAL A 71 -1.57 4.90 4.30
N THR A 72 -1.76 4.08 5.33
CA THR A 72 -2.91 3.19 5.37
C THR A 72 -3.29 2.80 6.80
N HIS A 73 -4.57 2.54 7.02
CA HIS A 73 -5.09 1.89 8.22
C HIS A 73 -5.28 0.39 8.02
N SER A 74 -5.01 -0.10 6.81
CA SER A 74 -5.19 -1.52 6.48
C SER A 74 -3.95 -2.31 6.84
N THR A 75 -4.07 -3.27 7.74
CA THR A 75 -2.99 -4.17 8.09
C THR A 75 -2.56 -5.02 6.90
N LYS A 76 -3.52 -5.41 6.07
CA LYS A 76 -3.24 -6.17 4.85
C LYS A 76 -2.38 -5.37 3.87
N ALA A 77 -2.72 -4.11 3.67
CA ALA A 77 -1.93 -3.24 2.80
C ALA A 77 -0.52 -3.03 3.37
N ALA A 78 -0.43 -2.77 4.67
CA ALA A 78 0.86 -2.59 5.34
C ALA A 78 1.74 -3.84 5.24
N ALA A 79 1.14 -5.02 5.29
CA ALA A 79 1.88 -6.28 5.22
C ALA A 79 2.56 -6.51 3.87
N SER A 80 2.17 -5.78 2.83
CA SER A 80 2.83 -5.88 1.53
C SER A 80 4.12 -5.06 1.45
N ALA A 81 4.42 -4.24 2.45
CA ALA A 81 5.58 -3.37 2.46
C ALA A 81 6.81 -4.06 3.05
N GLY A 82 7.97 -3.50 2.79
CA GLY A 82 9.23 -3.98 3.40
C GLY A 82 9.48 -3.39 4.77
N ARG A 83 8.87 -2.26 5.06
CA ARG A 83 9.04 -1.55 6.33
C ARG A 83 7.72 -0.89 6.70
N VAL A 84 7.35 -1.00 7.95
CA VAL A 84 6.13 -0.39 8.47
C VAL A 84 6.49 0.52 9.63
N MET A 85 6.06 1.77 9.55
CA MET A 85 6.21 2.74 10.63
C MET A 85 4.84 3.02 11.22
N PHE A 86 4.75 2.91 12.53
CA PHE A 86 3.51 3.18 13.27
C PHE A 86 3.56 4.63 13.76
N ILE A 87 2.57 5.40 13.35
CA ILE A 87 2.51 6.83 13.67
C ILE A 87 1.33 7.10 14.57
N LYS A 88 1.57 7.88 15.62
CA LYS A 88 0.54 8.32 16.54
C LYS A 88 0.88 9.74 16.98
N ASP A 89 -0.11 10.62 16.91
CA ASP A 89 0.04 12.02 17.32
C ASP A 89 1.22 12.71 16.61
N GLY A 90 1.40 12.40 15.34
CA GLY A 90 2.44 13.02 14.53
C GLY A 90 3.85 12.48 14.73
N GLU A 91 4.01 11.44 15.53
CA GLU A 91 5.32 10.85 15.83
C GLU A 91 5.41 9.40 15.41
N VAL A 92 6.62 8.99 14.98
CA VAL A 92 6.90 7.58 14.74
C VAL A 92 7.02 6.87 16.07
N PHE A 93 6.11 5.97 16.33
CA PHE A 93 5.95 5.30 17.60
C PHE A 93 6.66 3.96 17.66
N HIS A 94 6.73 3.27 16.53
CA HIS A 94 7.36 1.96 16.42
C HIS A 94 7.63 1.66 14.95
N GLN A 95 8.55 0.73 14.68
CA GLN A 95 8.88 0.31 13.33
C GLN A 95 9.07 -1.19 13.27
N LEU A 96 8.66 -1.80 12.15
CA LEU A 96 8.92 -3.19 11.85
C LEU A 96 9.54 -3.31 10.47
N TYR A 97 10.47 -4.21 10.32
CA TYR A 97 11.06 -4.58 9.04
C TYR A 97 10.62 -5.99 8.68
N ARG A 98 10.21 -6.17 7.42
CA ARG A 98 9.75 -7.47 6.94
C ARG A 98 10.86 -8.52 6.98
N GLY A 99 12.07 -8.17 6.53
CA GLY A 99 13.12 -9.15 6.37
C GLY A 99 12.70 -10.23 5.39
N ASN A 100 12.78 -11.49 5.83
CA ASN A 100 12.40 -12.65 5.02
C ASN A 100 10.99 -13.16 5.30
N ASP A 101 10.16 -12.39 5.99
CA ASP A 101 8.79 -12.80 6.28
C ASP A 101 7.95 -12.89 5.00
N THR A 102 7.05 -13.85 4.97
CA THR A 102 5.95 -13.86 4.00
C THR A 102 4.96 -12.75 4.36
N ASN A 103 4.05 -12.42 3.44
CA ASN A 103 3.00 -11.44 3.72
C ASN A 103 2.18 -11.86 4.94
N GLU A 104 1.87 -13.16 5.09
CA GLU A 104 1.11 -13.66 6.22
C GLU A 104 1.86 -13.53 7.54
N GLN A 105 3.14 -13.84 7.54
CA GLN A 105 3.99 -13.69 8.74
C GLN A 105 4.10 -12.23 9.14
N PHE A 106 4.32 -11.36 8.17
CA PHE A 106 4.43 -9.93 8.46
C PHE A 106 3.10 -9.34 8.91
N TYR A 107 2.01 -9.76 8.29
CA TYR A 107 0.65 -9.39 8.72
C TYR A 107 0.45 -9.72 10.20
N GLN A 108 0.83 -10.92 10.61
CA GLN A 108 0.67 -11.33 12.01
C GLN A 108 1.52 -10.47 12.94
N ARG A 109 2.75 -10.18 12.56
CA ARG A 109 3.63 -9.32 13.36
C ARG A 109 3.06 -7.91 13.50
N ILE A 110 2.52 -7.36 12.43
CA ILE A 110 1.88 -6.03 12.46
C ILE A 110 0.66 -6.06 13.37
N SER A 111 -0.20 -7.07 13.22
CA SER A 111 -1.40 -7.22 14.04
C SER A 111 -1.06 -7.34 15.53
N ASP A 112 -0.06 -8.14 15.87
CA ASP A 112 0.39 -8.31 17.25
C ASP A 112 0.92 -6.99 17.82
N THR A 113 1.68 -6.25 17.00
CA THR A 113 2.22 -4.96 17.41
C THR A 113 1.10 -3.95 17.67
N LEU A 114 0.11 -3.88 16.78
CA LEU A 114 -1.05 -2.99 16.96
C LEU A 114 -1.79 -3.30 18.26
N THR A 115 -1.97 -4.58 18.57
CA THR A 115 -2.61 -5.00 19.81
C THR A 115 -1.82 -4.52 21.02
N LEU A 116 -0.50 -4.71 20.99
CA LEU A 116 0.37 -4.27 22.09
C LEU A 116 0.37 -2.75 22.25
N LEU A 117 0.43 -2.02 21.16
CA LEU A 117 0.44 -0.56 21.20
C LEU A 117 -0.89 0.00 21.72
N THR A 118 -2.00 -0.63 21.37
CA THR A 118 -3.33 -0.22 21.82
C THR A 118 -3.56 -0.53 23.29
N THR A 119 -3.31 -1.79 23.69
CA THR A 119 -3.58 -2.23 25.07
C THR A 119 -2.48 -1.81 26.03
N GLY A 120 -1.22 -1.95 25.63
CA GLY A 120 -0.10 -1.57 26.47
C GLY A 120 -0.05 -0.08 26.75
N GLY A 121 -0.42 0.75 25.77
CA GLY A 121 -0.50 2.20 25.95
C GLY A 121 -1.56 2.61 26.94
N GLU A 122 -2.66 1.91 26.97
CA GLU A 122 -3.76 2.19 27.88
C GLU A 122 -3.47 1.70 29.31
N ALA A 123 -2.68 0.67 29.43
CA ALA A 123 -2.32 0.12 30.74
C ALA A 123 -1.33 0.97 31.50
N ARG A 124 -0.82 1.99 30.87
CA ARG A 124 0.15 2.92 31.49
C ARG A 124 -0.56 4.16 32.02
#